data_47cdbe0d6017b781d24bcf006704a2c2
#
_entry.id   47cdbe0d6017b781d24bcf006704a2c2
#
_cell.length_a   1.000
_cell.length_b   1.000
_cell.length_c   1.000
_cell.angle_alpha   90.00
_cell.angle_beta   90.00
_cell.angle_gamma   90.00
#
_symmetry.space_group_name_H-M   'P 1'
#
loop_
_entity.id
_entity.type
_entity.pdbx_description
1 polymer ?
#
loop_
_entity_poly.entity_id
_entity_poly.type
_entity_poly.pdbx_seq_one_letter_code
_entity_poly.pdbx_strand_id
1 'polypeptide(L)'
;MLVVVGSAYLVGPDMHSRMLSAHSPREARASAAISALILIPLAFIITSLGIFASGLYPAASPEEAIPLLMTGLLSPFLQGLVAAAMLAAFMSSADTSLMTAASIFTLDIFRKAFSNSGEHRLMAVSRISVAIIGLSALALAVSMPGIIKTLMMAYTVFTSGLLLPVIAGFYKERLGLTSSGALAALAGGGITAILFGQSHPLLGMAVSASLLFGISWLERRFRRQGA
;
A
#
# COMPACT_ATOMS: atom_id res chain seq x y z
N MET A 1 -7.42 13.08 2.94
CA MET A 1 -7.35 11.68 3.39
C MET A 1 -8.06 10.71 2.45
N LEU A 2 -9.32 10.90 2.08
CA LEU A 2 -10.07 10.02 1.15
C LEU A 2 -9.33 9.78 -0.17
N VAL A 3 -8.75 10.82 -0.78
CA VAL A 3 -7.98 10.71 -2.03
C VAL A 3 -6.74 9.84 -1.84
N VAL A 4 -5.97 10.03 -0.77
CA VAL A 4 -4.73 9.29 -0.52
C VAL A 4 -5.02 7.80 -0.26
N VAL A 5 -5.95 7.51 0.65
CA VAL A 5 -6.30 6.14 1.00
C VAL A 5 -7.01 5.43 -0.15
N GLY A 6 -8.01 6.07 -0.76
CA GLY A 6 -8.74 5.50 -1.90
C GLY A 6 -7.85 5.22 -3.11
N SER A 7 -6.89 6.12 -3.39
CA SER A 7 -5.92 5.93 -4.47
C SER A 7 -4.96 4.77 -4.21
N ALA A 8 -4.55 4.55 -2.96
CA ALA A 8 -3.70 3.42 -2.60
C ALA A 8 -4.38 2.07 -2.90
N TYR A 9 -5.68 1.97 -2.66
CA TYR A 9 -6.44 0.77 -3.03
C TYR A 9 -6.56 0.55 -4.54
N LEU A 10 -6.68 1.63 -5.34
CA LEU A 10 -6.76 1.53 -6.81
C LEU A 10 -5.47 0.98 -7.43
N VAL A 11 -4.33 1.24 -6.82
CA VAL A 11 -3.01 0.89 -7.37
C VAL A 11 -2.35 -0.24 -6.56
N GLY A 12 -2.97 -0.64 -5.45
CA GLY A 12 -2.44 -1.66 -4.53
C GLY A 12 -2.24 -3.02 -5.19
N PRO A 13 -1.10 -3.67 -4.98
CA PRO A 13 -0.80 -4.98 -5.56
C PRO A 13 -1.79 -6.06 -5.11
N ASP A 14 -2.34 -5.94 -3.90
CA ASP A 14 -3.31 -6.88 -3.34
C ASP A 14 -4.59 -6.97 -4.18
N MET A 15 -5.11 -5.81 -4.60
CA MET A 15 -6.30 -5.75 -5.45
C MET A 15 -6.03 -6.32 -6.84
N HIS A 16 -4.88 -5.95 -7.43
CA HIS A 16 -4.49 -6.42 -8.76
C HIS A 16 -4.23 -7.93 -8.79
N SER A 17 -3.53 -8.47 -7.80
CA SER A 17 -3.25 -9.91 -7.75
C SER A 17 -4.53 -10.73 -7.64
N ARG A 18 -5.51 -10.29 -6.84
CA ARG A 18 -6.81 -10.95 -6.70
C ARG A 18 -7.65 -10.84 -7.98
N MET A 19 -7.66 -9.68 -8.63
CA MET A 19 -8.36 -9.50 -9.91
C MET A 19 -7.75 -10.35 -11.04
N LEU A 20 -6.42 -10.44 -11.09
CA LEU A 20 -5.70 -11.26 -12.08
C LEU A 20 -5.85 -12.77 -11.83
N SER A 21 -6.15 -13.19 -10.60
CA SER A 21 -6.39 -14.59 -10.25
C SER A 21 -7.80 -15.08 -10.63
N ALA A 22 -8.70 -14.20 -11.03
CA ALA A 22 -10.05 -14.58 -11.46
C ALA A 22 -10.04 -15.24 -12.85
N HIS A 23 -10.85 -16.29 -13.04
CA HIS A 23 -10.93 -17.01 -14.30
C HIS A 23 -11.55 -16.19 -15.43
N SER A 24 -12.32 -15.16 -15.12
CA SER A 24 -12.94 -14.28 -16.12
C SER A 24 -13.14 -12.85 -15.61
N PRO A 25 -13.19 -11.85 -16.51
CA PRO A 25 -13.50 -10.47 -16.13
C PRO A 25 -14.87 -10.29 -15.45
N ARG A 26 -15.81 -11.20 -15.73
CA ARG A 26 -17.15 -11.20 -15.13
C ARG A 26 -17.07 -11.63 -13.66
N GLU A 27 -16.29 -12.67 -13.37
CA GLU A 27 -16.03 -13.13 -11.99
C GLU A 27 -15.26 -12.10 -11.18
N ALA A 28 -14.24 -11.48 -11.76
CA ALA A 28 -13.49 -10.40 -11.11
C ALA A 28 -14.42 -9.23 -10.67
N ARG A 29 -15.32 -8.80 -11.57
CA ARG A 29 -16.32 -7.75 -11.28
C ARG A 29 -17.31 -8.19 -10.21
N ALA A 30 -17.84 -9.41 -10.29
CA ALA A 30 -18.78 -9.95 -9.31
C ALA A 30 -18.13 -10.05 -7.93
N SER A 31 -16.91 -10.59 -7.82
CA SER A 31 -16.14 -10.65 -6.59
C SER A 31 -15.92 -9.27 -5.99
N ALA A 32 -15.52 -8.29 -6.80
CA ALA A 32 -15.30 -6.91 -6.32
C ALA A 32 -16.61 -6.30 -5.79
N ALA A 33 -17.73 -6.49 -6.48
CA ALA A 33 -19.04 -5.99 -6.06
C ALA A 33 -19.53 -6.64 -4.76
N ILE A 34 -19.40 -7.95 -4.62
CA ILE A 34 -19.76 -8.70 -3.41
C ILE A 34 -18.87 -8.25 -2.23
N SER A 35 -17.56 -8.13 -2.45
CA SER A 35 -16.63 -7.64 -1.43
C SER A 35 -16.99 -6.22 -0.96
N ALA A 36 -17.30 -5.32 -1.88
CA ALA A 36 -17.74 -3.97 -1.55
C ALA A 36 -19.04 -3.96 -0.72
N LEU A 37 -20.00 -4.81 -1.09
CA LEU A 37 -21.29 -4.94 -0.37
C LEU A 37 -21.09 -5.43 1.06
N ILE A 38 -20.14 -6.34 1.30
CA ILE A 38 -19.79 -6.84 2.64
C ILE A 38 -19.00 -5.81 3.43
N LEU A 39 -18.10 -5.08 2.77
CA LEU A 39 -17.24 -4.10 3.44
C LEU A 39 -18.01 -2.88 3.94
N ILE A 40 -19.09 -2.46 3.26
CA ILE A 40 -19.88 -1.29 3.67
C ILE A 40 -20.48 -1.48 5.09
N PRO A 41 -21.27 -2.54 5.38
CA PRO A 41 -21.81 -2.74 6.72
C PRO A 41 -20.71 -2.99 7.76
N LEU A 42 -19.63 -3.68 7.39
CA LEU A 42 -18.50 -3.89 8.30
C LEU A 42 -17.81 -2.58 8.67
N ALA A 43 -17.56 -1.70 7.71
CA ALA A 43 -17.00 -0.37 7.95
C ALA A 43 -17.92 0.46 8.85
N PHE A 44 -19.24 0.38 8.64
CA PHE A 44 -20.21 1.05 9.49
C PHE A 44 -20.16 0.55 10.94
N ILE A 45 -20.10 -0.77 11.14
CA ILE A 45 -19.98 -1.38 12.48
C ILE A 45 -18.70 -0.91 13.18
N ILE A 46 -17.54 -1.00 12.50
CA ILE A 46 -16.25 -0.60 13.08
C ILE A 46 -16.24 0.89 13.43
N THR A 47 -16.78 1.74 12.53
CA THR A 47 -16.87 3.17 12.79
C THR A 47 -17.79 3.48 13.98
N SER A 48 -18.93 2.80 14.09
CA SER A 48 -19.86 2.93 15.21
C SER A 48 -19.22 2.51 16.53
N LEU A 49 -18.43 1.44 16.54
CA LEU A 49 -17.65 1.04 17.72
C LEU A 49 -16.64 2.11 18.14
N GLY A 50 -15.96 2.74 17.16
CA GLY A 50 -15.03 3.84 17.45
C GLY A 50 -15.73 5.06 18.07
N ILE A 51 -16.89 5.45 17.53
CA ILE A 51 -17.72 6.55 18.09
C ILE A 51 -18.21 6.20 19.50
N PHE A 52 -18.67 4.97 19.70
CA PHE A 52 -19.12 4.49 21.01
C PHE A 52 -17.97 4.50 22.04
N ALA A 53 -16.78 4.06 21.64
CA ALA A 53 -15.59 4.11 22.47
C ALA A 53 -15.22 5.55 22.89
N SER A 54 -15.28 6.50 21.96
CA SER A 54 -14.99 7.91 22.27
C SER A 54 -15.98 8.53 23.24
N GLY A 55 -17.24 8.07 23.26
CA GLY A 55 -18.25 8.47 24.23
C GLY A 55 -18.01 7.90 25.63
N LEU A 56 -17.55 6.63 25.71
CA LEU A 56 -17.27 5.97 27.00
C LEU A 56 -15.91 6.35 27.58
N TYR A 57 -14.92 6.57 26.74
CA TYR A 57 -13.52 6.83 27.11
C TYR A 57 -12.99 8.09 26.41
N PRO A 58 -13.47 9.30 26.78
CA PRO A 58 -13.13 10.53 26.08
C PRO A 58 -11.64 10.93 26.14
N ALA A 59 -10.91 10.42 27.14
CA ALA A 59 -9.48 10.69 27.32
C ALA A 59 -8.56 9.65 26.64
N ALA A 60 -9.13 8.60 26.05
CA ALA A 60 -8.36 7.54 25.39
C ALA A 60 -7.83 7.99 24.02
N SER A 61 -6.65 7.50 23.67
CA SER A 61 -6.13 7.66 22.30
C SER A 61 -6.94 6.83 21.30
N PRO A 62 -6.97 7.22 20.01
CA PRO A 62 -7.68 6.45 18.98
C PRO A 62 -7.24 4.97 18.89
N GLU A 63 -5.98 4.69 19.15
CA GLU A 63 -5.42 3.33 19.16
C GLU A 63 -5.90 2.47 20.32
N GLU A 64 -6.27 3.10 21.44
CA GLU A 64 -6.77 2.41 22.65
C GLU A 64 -8.27 2.13 22.61
N ALA A 65 -9.01 2.71 21.68
CA ALA A 65 -10.46 2.65 21.61
C ALA A 65 -11.00 1.21 21.66
N ILE A 66 -10.54 0.36 20.77
CA ILE A 66 -10.98 -1.05 20.70
C ILE A 66 -10.48 -1.86 21.89
N PRO A 67 -9.20 -1.81 22.31
CA PRO A 67 -8.73 -2.47 23.53
C PRO A 67 -9.53 -2.12 24.78
N LEU A 68 -9.89 -0.85 24.99
CA LEU A 68 -10.68 -0.41 26.14
C LEU A 68 -12.12 -0.94 26.09
N LEU A 69 -12.76 -0.95 24.91
CA LEU A 69 -14.07 -1.58 24.77
C LEU A 69 -14.01 -3.07 25.07
N MET A 70 -12.97 -3.75 24.62
CA MET A 70 -12.78 -5.18 24.88
C MET A 70 -12.65 -5.45 26.39
N THR A 71 -11.76 -4.72 27.08
CA THR A 71 -11.49 -4.95 28.50
C THR A 71 -12.64 -4.50 29.40
N GLY A 72 -13.37 -3.46 29.00
CA GLY A 72 -14.47 -2.91 29.77
C GLY A 72 -15.81 -3.63 29.62
N LEU A 73 -16.07 -4.26 28.45
CA LEU A 73 -17.40 -4.79 28.14
C LEU A 73 -17.44 -6.31 27.95
N LEU A 74 -16.31 -6.97 27.69
CA LEU A 74 -16.29 -8.38 27.36
C LEU A 74 -15.78 -9.23 28.51
N SER A 75 -16.28 -10.47 28.61
CA SER A 75 -15.70 -11.48 29.51
C SER A 75 -14.27 -11.86 29.08
N PRO A 76 -13.42 -12.34 29.99
CA PRO A 76 -12.03 -12.71 29.67
C PRO A 76 -11.89 -13.68 28.48
N PHE A 77 -12.80 -14.62 28.36
CA PHE A 77 -12.84 -15.54 27.22
C PHE A 77 -13.08 -14.81 25.90
N LEU A 78 -14.06 -13.90 25.85
CA LEU A 78 -14.38 -13.12 24.66
C LEU A 78 -13.27 -12.12 24.32
N GLN A 79 -12.61 -11.53 25.33
CA GLN A 79 -11.42 -10.68 25.10
C GLN A 79 -10.34 -11.45 24.36
N GLY A 80 -10.02 -12.66 24.82
CA GLY A 80 -9.05 -13.53 24.16
C GLY A 80 -9.43 -13.89 22.73
N LEU A 81 -10.70 -14.20 22.48
CA LEU A 81 -11.21 -14.53 21.15
C LEU A 81 -11.12 -13.34 20.18
N VAL A 82 -11.54 -12.14 20.60
CA VAL A 82 -11.46 -10.93 19.78
C VAL A 82 -10.01 -10.54 19.53
N ALA A 83 -9.13 -10.62 20.54
CA ALA A 83 -7.71 -10.36 20.37
C ALA A 83 -7.08 -11.32 19.35
N ALA A 84 -7.38 -12.60 19.42
CA ALA A 84 -6.90 -13.59 18.45
C ALA A 84 -7.42 -13.30 17.03
N ALA A 85 -8.69 -12.91 16.89
CA ALA A 85 -9.28 -12.54 15.61
C ALA A 85 -8.61 -11.28 15.01
N MET A 86 -8.32 -10.27 15.83
CA MET A 86 -7.59 -9.07 15.39
C MET A 86 -6.17 -9.41 14.94
N LEU A 87 -5.45 -10.21 15.71
CA LEU A 87 -4.11 -10.66 15.33
C LEU A 87 -4.13 -11.46 14.02
N ALA A 88 -5.08 -12.36 13.84
CA ALA A 88 -5.25 -13.10 12.59
C ALA A 88 -5.51 -12.19 11.39
N ALA A 89 -6.33 -11.14 11.55
CA ALA A 89 -6.60 -10.16 10.51
C ALA A 89 -5.33 -9.35 10.15
N PHE A 90 -4.54 -8.93 11.14
CA PHE A 90 -3.28 -8.23 10.90
C PHE A 90 -2.25 -9.13 10.21
N MET A 91 -2.10 -10.37 10.64
CA MET A 91 -1.20 -11.35 10.02
C MET A 91 -1.56 -11.59 8.55
N SER A 92 -2.84 -11.74 8.22
CA SER A 92 -3.30 -11.95 6.85
C SER A 92 -2.87 -10.81 5.90
N SER A 93 -2.92 -9.56 6.36
CA SER A 93 -2.48 -8.40 5.57
C SER A 93 -0.95 -8.29 5.50
N ALA A 94 -0.27 -8.56 6.62
CA ALA A 94 1.19 -8.54 6.69
C ALA A 94 1.82 -9.58 5.77
N ASP A 95 1.31 -10.82 5.76
CA ASP A 95 1.79 -11.91 4.91
C ASP A 95 1.71 -11.54 3.43
N THR A 96 0.57 -11.01 2.99
CA THR A 96 0.38 -10.61 1.59
C THR A 96 1.36 -9.50 1.19
N SER A 97 1.55 -8.50 2.05
CA SER A 97 2.47 -7.38 1.80
C SER A 97 3.93 -7.84 1.75
N LEU A 98 4.35 -8.69 2.70
CA LEU A 98 5.71 -9.25 2.74
C LEU A 98 6.00 -10.13 1.53
N MET A 99 5.08 -11.02 1.18
CA MET A 99 5.22 -11.91 0.01
C MET A 99 5.30 -11.11 -1.29
N THR A 100 4.48 -10.07 -1.44
CA THR A 100 4.50 -9.21 -2.63
C THR A 100 5.82 -8.46 -2.75
N ALA A 101 6.27 -7.81 -1.68
CA ALA A 101 7.52 -7.07 -1.67
C ALA A 101 8.74 -7.99 -1.95
N ALA A 102 8.78 -9.16 -1.31
CA ALA A 102 9.84 -10.14 -1.53
C ALA A 102 9.81 -10.71 -2.96
N SER A 103 8.63 -10.92 -3.55
CA SER A 103 8.48 -11.39 -4.93
C SER A 103 8.97 -10.35 -5.93
N ILE A 104 8.62 -9.09 -5.76
CA ILE A 104 9.10 -7.98 -6.59
C ILE A 104 10.63 -7.90 -6.51
N PHE A 105 11.19 -7.93 -5.30
CA PHE A 105 12.64 -7.91 -5.15
C PHE A 105 13.32 -9.10 -5.83
N THR A 106 12.80 -10.29 -5.61
CA THR A 106 13.41 -11.54 -6.13
C THR A 106 13.29 -11.67 -7.63
N LEU A 107 12.11 -11.40 -8.20
CA LEU A 107 11.82 -11.66 -9.61
C LEU A 107 12.15 -10.45 -10.50
N ASP A 108 11.87 -9.24 -10.05
CA ASP A 108 12.06 -8.05 -10.87
C ASP A 108 13.43 -7.42 -10.73
N ILE A 109 14.07 -7.54 -9.56
CA ILE A 109 15.39 -6.95 -9.31
C ILE A 109 16.46 -8.03 -9.38
N PHE A 110 16.43 -9.02 -8.48
CA PHE A 110 17.52 -9.99 -8.34
C PHE A 110 17.65 -10.90 -9.57
N ARG A 111 16.56 -11.47 -10.08
CA ARG A 111 16.59 -12.35 -11.26
C ARG A 111 17.05 -11.62 -12.51
N LYS A 112 16.70 -10.33 -12.67
CA LYS A 112 17.19 -9.53 -13.81
C LYS A 112 18.67 -9.18 -13.70
N ALA A 113 19.17 -8.97 -12.49
CA ALA A 113 20.58 -8.72 -12.24
C ALA A 113 21.45 -9.98 -12.37
N PHE A 114 20.87 -11.14 -12.00
CA PHE A 114 21.54 -12.44 -12.00
C PHE A 114 20.75 -13.47 -12.80
N SER A 115 20.74 -13.33 -14.13
CA SER A 115 19.89 -14.10 -15.06
C SER A 115 20.08 -15.62 -15.01
N ASN A 116 21.26 -16.11 -14.60
CA ASN A 116 21.59 -17.54 -14.48
C ASN A 116 21.29 -18.14 -13.09
N SER A 117 20.43 -17.51 -12.29
CA SER A 117 20.09 -18.01 -10.96
C SER A 117 19.08 -19.15 -11.07
N GLY A 118 19.46 -20.35 -10.60
CA GLY A 118 18.54 -21.48 -10.47
C GLY A 118 17.41 -21.25 -9.45
N GLU A 119 16.33 -22.02 -9.54
CA GLU A 119 15.14 -21.90 -8.69
C GLU A 119 15.45 -21.96 -7.19
N HIS A 120 16.38 -22.83 -6.77
CA HIS A 120 16.83 -22.92 -5.38
C HIS A 120 17.39 -21.60 -4.85
N ARG A 121 18.16 -20.90 -5.67
CA ARG A 121 18.74 -19.60 -5.32
C ARG A 121 17.67 -18.51 -5.23
N LEU A 122 16.72 -18.51 -6.17
CA LEU A 122 15.59 -17.57 -6.14
C LEU A 122 14.73 -17.77 -4.90
N MET A 123 14.45 -19.01 -4.51
CA MET A 123 13.72 -19.34 -3.31
C MET A 123 14.45 -18.89 -2.02
N ALA A 124 15.76 -19.10 -1.96
CA ALA A 124 16.58 -18.64 -0.83
C ALA A 124 16.56 -17.10 -0.72
N VAL A 125 16.74 -16.40 -1.85
CA VAL A 125 16.67 -14.93 -1.91
C VAL A 125 15.28 -14.44 -1.48
N SER A 126 14.21 -15.06 -1.93
CA SER A 126 12.84 -14.69 -1.52
C SER A 126 12.66 -14.82 0.00
N ARG A 127 13.08 -15.93 0.61
CA ARG A 127 13.00 -16.13 2.08
C ARG A 127 13.82 -15.10 2.86
N ILE A 128 15.04 -14.82 2.41
CA ILE A 128 15.90 -13.80 3.02
C ILE A 128 15.26 -12.42 2.88
N SER A 129 14.69 -12.11 1.73
CA SER A 129 13.99 -10.84 1.49
C SER A 129 12.80 -10.66 2.42
N VAL A 130 11.96 -11.70 2.61
CA VAL A 130 10.86 -11.68 3.60
C VAL A 130 11.38 -11.37 4.98
N ALA A 131 12.47 -12.04 5.42
CA ALA A 131 13.05 -11.83 6.73
C ALA A 131 13.60 -10.40 6.90
N ILE A 132 14.35 -9.90 5.93
CA ILE A 132 14.91 -8.54 5.98
C ILE A 132 13.81 -7.48 5.99
N ILE A 133 12.81 -7.60 5.08
CA ILE A 133 11.70 -6.64 5.01
C ILE A 133 10.87 -6.69 6.28
N GLY A 134 10.57 -7.89 6.80
CA GLY A 134 9.83 -8.06 8.05
C GLY A 134 10.55 -7.48 9.26
N LEU A 135 11.86 -7.72 9.40
CA LEU A 135 12.66 -7.12 10.48
C LEU A 135 12.76 -5.60 10.35
N SER A 136 12.89 -5.09 9.13
CA SER A 136 12.88 -3.64 8.87
C SER A 136 11.53 -3.01 9.23
N ALA A 137 10.43 -3.67 8.88
CA ALA A 137 9.09 -3.23 9.25
C ALA A 137 8.88 -3.24 10.77
N LEU A 138 9.37 -4.28 11.47
CA LEU A 138 9.34 -4.35 12.93
C LEU A 138 10.15 -3.22 13.57
N ALA A 139 11.36 -2.96 13.08
CA ALA A 139 12.21 -1.86 13.57
C ALA A 139 11.52 -0.50 13.38
N LEU A 140 10.88 -0.27 12.24
CA LEU A 140 10.08 0.94 11.98
C LEU A 140 8.89 1.03 12.93
N ALA A 141 8.15 -0.06 13.14
CA ALA A 141 6.97 -0.09 14.01
C ALA A 141 7.33 0.26 15.46
N VAL A 142 8.47 -0.21 15.95
CA VAL A 142 8.96 0.11 17.30
C VAL A 142 9.47 1.56 17.40
N SER A 143 10.00 2.11 16.31
CA SER A 143 10.58 3.47 16.29
C SER A 143 9.55 4.58 16.07
N MET A 144 8.38 4.27 15.48
CA MET A 144 7.38 5.27 15.12
C MET A 144 6.21 5.28 16.11
N PRO A 145 5.89 6.43 16.72
CA PRO A 145 4.73 6.53 17.59
C PRO A 145 3.43 6.59 16.79
N GLY A 146 2.50 5.71 17.11
CA GLY A 146 1.12 5.72 16.60
C GLY A 146 0.92 4.94 15.29
N ILE A 147 0.04 3.93 15.36
CA ILE A 147 -0.29 3.04 14.25
C ILE A 147 -0.94 3.82 13.10
N ILE A 148 -1.89 4.70 13.41
CA ILE A 148 -2.64 5.46 12.40
C ILE A 148 -1.71 6.41 11.64
N LYS A 149 -0.80 7.08 12.34
CA LYS A 149 0.14 8.01 11.73
C LYS A 149 1.12 7.30 10.79
N THR A 150 1.62 6.15 11.22
CA THR A 150 2.51 5.30 10.41
C THR A 150 1.80 4.78 9.17
N LEU A 151 0.55 4.32 9.30
CA LEU A 151 -0.27 3.85 8.19
C LEU A 151 -0.56 4.97 7.19
N MET A 152 -0.92 6.16 7.66
CA MET A 152 -1.16 7.32 6.79
C MET A 152 0.10 7.73 6.04
N MET A 153 1.27 7.70 6.69
CA MET A 153 2.55 7.96 6.03
C MET A 153 2.82 6.93 4.93
N ALA A 154 2.62 5.64 5.21
CA ALA A 154 2.80 4.58 4.22
C ALA A 154 1.88 4.77 3.00
N TYR A 155 0.60 5.07 3.22
CA TYR A 155 -0.34 5.37 2.12
C TYR A 155 0.06 6.61 1.34
N THR A 156 0.54 7.66 2.00
CA THR A 156 0.98 8.89 1.33
C THR A 156 2.18 8.63 0.42
N VAL A 157 3.18 7.90 0.91
CA VAL A 157 4.38 7.52 0.13
C VAL A 157 3.99 6.66 -1.07
N PHE A 158 3.18 5.63 -0.83
CA PHE A 158 2.72 4.71 -1.85
C PHE A 158 1.93 5.41 -2.95
N THR A 159 0.93 6.22 -2.57
CA THR A 159 0.09 6.96 -3.52
C THR A 159 0.88 7.99 -4.30
N SER A 160 1.76 8.74 -3.63
CA SER A 160 2.57 9.78 -4.28
C SER A 160 3.58 9.20 -5.28
N GLY A 161 4.15 8.04 -4.99
CA GLY A 161 5.10 7.39 -5.89
C GLY A 161 4.42 6.63 -7.04
N LEU A 162 3.37 5.87 -6.76
CA LEU A 162 2.84 4.86 -7.69
C LEU A 162 1.58 5.27 -8.43
N LEU A 163 0.69 6.08 -7.85
CA LEU A 163 -0.62 6.34 -8.43
C LEU A 163 -0.53 6.85 -9.87
N LEU A 164 0.21 7.92 -10.08
CA LEU A 164 0.29 8.57 -11.39
C LEU A 164 1.05 7.75 -12.42
N PRO A 165 2.25 7.20 -12.14
CA PRO A 165 2.93 6.32 -13.07
C PRO A 165 2.10 5.10 -13.50
N VAL A 166 1.36 4.49 -12.58
CA VAL A 166 0.53 3.31 -12.88
C VAL A 166 -0.69 3.68 -13.71
N ILE A 167 -1.49 4.64 -13.27
CA ILE A 167 -2.70 5.05 -14.02
C ILE A 167 -2.34 5.61 -15.39
N ALA A 168 -1.37 6.50 -15.45
CA ALA A 168 -0.93 7.09 -16.70
C ALA A 168 -0.25 6.04 -17.63
N GLY A 169 0.33 4.99 -17.05
CA GLY A 169 0.91 3.87 -17.77
C GLY A 169 -0.07 3.15 -18.69
N PHE A 170 -1.35 3.04 -18.31
CA PHE A 170 -2.41 2.49 -19.18
C PHE A 170 -2.63 3.33 -20.45
N TYR A 171 -2.28 4.61 -20.40
CA TYR A 171 -2.39 5.54 -21.52
C TYR A 171 -1.03 5.95 -22.08
N LYS A 172 0.02 5.13 -21.86
CA LYS A 172 1.41 5.43 -22.21
C LYS A 172 1.57 5.94 -23.65
N GLU A 173 0.95 5.26 -24.61
CA GLU A 173 1.06 5.62 -26.03
C GLU A 173 0.37 6.95 -26.34
N ARG A 174 -0.82 7.19 -25.81
CA ARG A 174 -1.58 8.44 -26.02
C ARG A 174 -0.92 9.65 -25.37
N LEU A 175 -0.40 9.48 -24.15
CA LEU A 175 0.28 10.54 -23.40
C LEU A 175 1.76 10.65 -23.75
N GLY A 176 2.30 9.67 -24.49
CA GLY A 176 3.69 9.58 -24.88
C GLY A 176 4.63 9.55 -23.68
N LEU A 177 4.32 8.76 -22.68
CA LEU A 177 5.11 8.64 -21.46
C LEU A 177 6.36 7.78 -21.71
N THR A 178 7.44 8.13 -21.01
CA THR A 178 8.70 7.41 -21.09
C THR A 178 8.98 6.65 -19.80
N SER A 179 9.78 5.60 -19.88
CA SER A 179 10.18 4.82 -18.71
C SER A 179 10.99 5.66 -17.73
N SER A 180 11.83 6.57 -18.25
CA SER A 180 12.64 7.49 -17.44
C SER A 180 11.74 8.47 -16.65
N GLY A 181 10.69 9.01 -17.30
CA GLY A 181 9.71 9.85 -16.65
C GLY A 181 8.94 9.12 -15.56
N ALA A 182 8.56 7.85 -15.79
CA ALA A 182 7.87 7.04 -14.79
C ALA A 182 8.75 6.72 -13.57
N LEU A 183 10.03 6.38 -13.79
CA LEU A 183 10.98 6.12 -12.70
C LEU A 183 11.25 7.39 -11.88
N ALA A 184 11.43 8.53 -12.54
CA ALA A 184 11.64 9.81 -11.86
C ALA A 184 10.41 10.24 -11.05
N ALA A 185 9.21 10.02 -11.58
CA ALA A 185 7.95 10.28 -10.88
C ALA A 185 7.79 9.41 -9.63
N LEU A 186 8.11 8.11 -9.75
CA LEU A 186 8.07 7.16 -8.65
C LEU A 186 9.05 7.56 -7.54
N ALA A 187 10.30 7.80 -7.89
CA ALA A 187 11.34 8.17 -6.92
C ALA A 187 11.07 9.56 -6.32
N GLY A 188 10.83 10.57 -7.15
CA GLY A 188 10.62 11.94 -6.69
C GLY A 188 9.33 12.11 -5.88
N GLY A 189 8.23 11.50 -6.32
CA GLY A 189 6.96 11.49 -5.57
C GLY A 189 7.09 10.79 -4.22
N GLY A 190 7.74 9.62 -4.19
CA GLY A 190 7.98 8.85 -2.96
C GLY A 190 8.89 9.59 -1.98
N ILE A 191 10.03 10.12 -2.43
CA ILE A 191 10.95 10.89 -1.58
C ILE A 191 10.27 12.13 -1.02
N THR A 192 9.56 12.90 -1.87
CA THR A 192 8.83 14.09 -1.41
C THR A 192 7.79 13.74 -0.37
N ALA A 193 7.09 12.60 -0.51
CA ALA A 193 6.12 12.15 0.46
C ALA A 193 6.76 11.72 1.79
N ILE A 194 7.95 11.13 1.78
CA ILE A 194 8.70 10.81 3.00
C ILE A 194 9.09 12.10 3.75
N LEU A 195 9.57 13.11 3.03
CA LEU A 195 10.06 14.35 3.63
C LEU A 195 8.93 15.28 4.10
N PHE A 196 7.87 15.41 3.32
CA PHE A 196 6.83 16.42 3.52
C PHE A 196 5.41 15.85 3.65
N GLY A 197 5.22 14.53 3.53
CA GLY A 197 3.90 13.90 3.44
C GLY A 197 3.03 14.07 4.68
N GLN A 198 3.63 14.28 5.84
CA GLN A 198 2.86 14.55 7.08
C GLN A 198 2.20 15.93 7.07
N SER A 199 2.87 16.94 6.50
CA SER A 199 2.38 18.32 6.45
C SER A 199 1.54 18.57 5.19
N HIS A 200 1.95 17.99 4.07
CA HIS A 200 1.35 18.24 2.74
C HIS A 200 1.19 16.93 1.95
N PRO A 201 0.17 16.11 2.25
CA PRO A 201 0.03 14.78 1.63
C PRO A 201 -0.12 14.78 0.11
N LEU A 202 -0.60 15.86 -0.49
CA LEU A 202 -0.78 15.98 -1.94
C LEU A 202 0.46 16.51 -2.67
N LEU A 203 1.44 17.04 -1.95
CA LEU A 203 2.64 17.64 -2.57
C LEU A 203 3.48 16.59 -3.31
N GLY A 204 3.62 15.39 -2.74
CA GLY A 204 4.29 14.28 -3.39
C GLY A 204 3.62 13.84 -4.71
N MET A 205 2.29 13.87 -4.76
CA MET A 205 1.53 13.60 -6.00
C MET A 205 1.77 14.68 -7.06
N ALA A 206 1.80 15.95 -6.66
CA ALA A 206 2.08 17.06 -7.58
C ALA A 206 3.50 16.97 -8.16
N VAL A 207 4.48 16.65 -7.34
CA VAL A 207 5.87 16.41 -7.77
C VAL A 207 5.96 15.20 -8.71
N SER A 208 5.29 14.10 -8.37
CA SER A 208 5.21 12.91 -9.23
C SER A 208 4.63 13.24 -10.61
N ALA A 209 3.52 14.01 -10.66
CA ALA A 209 2.93 14.48 -11.91
C ALA A 209 3.91 15.32 -12.74
N SER A 210 4.53 16.32 -12.10
CA SER A 210 5.46 17.23 -12.76
C SER A 210 6.67 16.50 -13.35
N LEU A 211 7.23 15.54 -12.63
CA LEU A 211 8.35 14.72 -13.09
C LEU A 211 7.93 13.76 -14.21
N LEU A 212 6.77 13.10 -14.08
CA LEU A 212 6.26 12.18 -15.09
C LEU A 212 6.10 12.86 -16.45
N PHE A 213 5.37 13.96 -16.48
CA PHE A 213 5.07 14.67 -17.73
C PHE A 213 6.26 15.50 -18.20
N GLY A 214 6.98 16.18 -17.30
CA GLY A 214 8.12 17.03 -17.64
C GLY A 214 9.27 16.26 -18.27
N ILE A 215 9.70 15.17 -17.64
CA ILE A 215 10.81 14.35 -18.16
C ILE A 215 10.39 13.60 -19.43
N SER A 216 9.16 13.09 -19.49
CA SER A 216 8.67 12.43 -20.71
C SER A 216 8.58 13.41 -21.90
N TRP A 217 8.20 14.66 -21.66
CA TRP A 217 8.17 15.70 -22.69
C TRP A 217 9.58 16.09 -23.16
N LEU A 218 10.52 16.29 -22.22
CA LEU A 218 11.91 16.60 -22.54
C LEU A 218 12.56 15.48 -23.38
N GLU A 219 12.43 14.23 -22.94
CA GLU A 219 13.03 13.10 -23.65
C GLU A 219 12.50 12.97 -25.10
N ARG A 220 11.20 13.19 -25.29
CA ARG A 220 10.62 13.19 -26.64
C ARG A 220 11.13 14.35 -27.51
N ARG A 221 11.33 15.51 -26.91
CA ARG A 221 11.84 16.67 -27.65
C ARG A 221 13.26 16.43 -28.13
N PHE A 222 14.12 15.85 -27.28
CA PHE A 222 15.48 15.50 -27.66
C PHE A 222 15.55 14.38 -28.70
N ARG A 223 14.71 13.37 -28.60
CA ARG A 223 14.64 12.29 -29.61
C ARG A 223 14.19 12.79 -31.00
N ARG A 224 13.35 13.81 -31.05
CA ARG A 224 12.89 14.41 -32.32
C ARG A 224 13.92 15.36 -32.96
N GLN A 225 14.88 15.86 -32.20
CA GLN A 225 15.95 16.74 -32.71
C GLN A 225 17.20 15.96 -33.15
N GLY A 226 17.32 14.68 -32.76
CA GLY A 226 18.44 13.82 -33.14
C GLY A 226 18.12 12.80 -34.26
N ALA A 227 16.93 12.85 -34.84
CA ALA A 227 16.50 12.08 -36.00
C ALA A 227 16.26 13.03 -37.20
#